data_8445abf4c865e5fe54a527c1774eea66
#
_entry.id   8445abf4c865e5fe54a527c1774eea66
#
_cell.length_a   1.000
_cell.length_b   1.000
_cell.length_c   1.000
_cell.angle_alpha   90.00
_cell.angle_beta   90.00
_cell.angle_gamma   90.00
#
_symmetry.space_group_name_H-M   'P 1'
#
loop_
_entity.id
_entity.type
_entity.pdbx_description
1 polymer ?
#
loop_
_entity_poly.entity_id
_entity_poly.type
_entity_poly.pdbx_seq_one_letter_code
_entity_poly.pdbx_strand_id
1 'polypeptide(L)'
;MHTHKPSILPTPNKGYWFTVFQQLKGERIAMISAGVVLLIVAAALFAPWIAPADPFKASMLKRLLPVGSEGYLLGTDELGRDMLTRLMYGARLSLLMGVLPVFFAFVMGTSIGLFAGYVGGRTNMLIMRVLDIFYAFPSVLLAVAISGALGPGMSNSLIALTLVFVPQVVRVAESVTTQVRQLDYLEAARMSGAGTFQIIRIQVLGNVLGPVFVYSTGLLSVSMILASGLSFLGLGVKPPEPEWGLMLNTLRSAIYKAPLTAALPGAMIFITSISFNLLADGIRSAMDIKK
;
A
#
# COMPACT_ATOMS: atom_id res chain seq x y z
N MET A 1 -59.15 9.58 14.99
CA MET A 1 -58.01 10.54 15.18
C MET A 1 -56.78 9.93 14.56
N HIS A 2 -56.50 10.26 13.26
CA HIS A 2 -55.32 9.81 12.55
C HIS A 2 -54.22 10.84 12.79
N THR A 3 -53.20 10.47 13.56
CA THR A 3 -51.99 11.29 13.74
C THR A 3 -51.12 11.21 12.49
N HIS A 4 -51.10 12.28 11.74
CA HIS A 4 -50.20 12.50 10.61
C HIS A 4 -48.75 12.53 11.11
N LYS A 5 -47.93 11.50 10.79
CA LYS A 5 -46.48 11.57 10.95
C LYS A 5 -45.92 12.63 9.98
N PRO A 6 -45.13 13.59 10.45
CA PRO A 6 -44.51 14.55 9.56
C PRO A 6 -43.57 13.81 8.59
N SER A 7 -43.72 14.08 7.29
CA SER A 7 -42.81 13.64 6.23
C SER A 7 -41.44 14.22 6.51
N ILE A 8 -40.48 13.37 6.82
CA ILE A 8 -39.08 13.74 6.89
C ILE A 8 -38.65 14.12 5.47
N LEU A 9 -38.47 15.40 5.21
CA LEU A 9 -37.87 15.89 3.97
C LEU A 9 -36.56 15.20 3.78
N PRO A 10 -36.25 14.68 2.57
CA PRO A 10 -34.95 14.08 2.30
C PRO A 10 -33.87 15.14 2.53
N THR A 11 -32.97 14.86 3.46
CA THR A 11 -31.77 15.66 3.65
C THR A 11 -31.01 15.73 2.34
N PRO A 12 -30.41 16.90 1.98
CA PRO A 12 -29.67 17.06 0.73
C PRO A 12 -28.63 15.97 0.59
N ASN A 13 -28.66 15.27 -0.53
CA ASN A 13 -27.80 14.12 -0.85
C ASN A 13 -26.32 14.56 -0.82
N LYS A 14 -25.73 14.50 0.36
CA LYS A 14 -24.29 14.73 0.53
C LYS A 14 -23.60 13.60 -0.24
N GLY A 15 -22.77 13.95 -1.24
CA GLY A 15 -22.17 12.98 -2.12
C GLY A 15 -21.53 11.81 -1.33
N TYR A 16 -21.56 10.60 -1.88
CA TYR A 16 -21.05 9.36 -1.25
C TYR A 16 -19.68 9.55 -0.57
N TRP A 17 -18.73 10.15 -1.25
CA TRP A 17 -17.38 10.41 -0.74
C TRP A 17 -17.35 11.37 0.47
N PHE A 18 -18.27 12.33 0.52
CA PHE A 18 -18.40 13.23 1.68
C PHE A 18 -18.87 12.46 2.93
N THR A 19 -19.82 11.54 2.75
CA THR A 19 -20.32 10.69 3.86
C THR A 19 -19.22 9.75 4.35
N VAL A 20 -18.48 9.11 3.44
CA VAL A 20 -17.31 8.27 3.78
C VAL A 20 -16.29 9.06 4.60
N PHE A 21 -15.97 10.28 4.15
CA PHE A 21 -15.01 11.13 4.86
C PHE A 21 -15.49 11.56 6.25
N GLN A 22 -16.79 11.85 6.41
CA GLN A 22 -17.36 12.16 7.72
C GLN A 22 -17.31 10.96 8.67
N GLN A 23 -17.61 9.77 8.19
CA GLN A 23 -17.52 8.55 8.99
C GLN A 23 -16.07 8.22 9.38
N LEU A 24 -15.14 8.35 8.43
CA LEU A 24 -13.71 8.15 8.70
C LEU A 24 -13.20 9.09 9.80
N LYS A 25 -13.66 10.36 9.83
CA LYS A 25 -13.34 11.31 10.90
C LYS A 25 -13.86 10.87 12.27
N GLY A 26 -14.91 10.08 12.33
CA GLY A 26 -15.43 9.48 13.56
C GLY A 26 -14.57 8.35 14.13
N GLU A 27 -13.78 7.70 13.28
CA GLU A 27 -12.92 6.57 13.63
C GLU A 27 -11.57 7.08 14.18
N ARG A 28 -11.45 7.18 15.51
CA ARG A 28 -10.25 7.74 16.18
C ARG A 28 -8.96 7.02 15.80
N ILE A 29 -8.99 5.68 15.71
CA ILE A 29 -7.81 4.87 15.39
C ILE A 29 -7.35 5.16 13.96
N ALA A 30 -8.27 5.21 13.01
CA ALA A 30 -7.96 5.55 11.62
C ALA A 30 -7.37 6.97 11.48
N MET A 31 -7.92 7.94 12.22
CA MET A 31 -7.41 9.32 12.23
C MET A 31 -6.00 9.44 12.81
N ILE A 32 -5.72 8.73 13.92
CA ILE A 32 -4.38 8.67 14.50
C ILE A 32 -3.41 8.04 13.50
N SER A 33 -3.79 6.92 12.89
CA SER A 33 -2.97 6.22 11.90
C SER A 33 -2.72 7.07 10.67
N ALA A 34 -3.74 7.79 10.17
CA ALA A 34 -3.58 8.79 9.11
C ALA A 34 -2.58 9.88 9.48
N GLY A 35 -2.65 10.38 10.72
CA GLY A 35 -1.72 11.36 11.26
C GLY A 35 -0.27 10.85 11.29
N VAL A 36 -0.05 9.60 11.71
CA VAL A 36 1.27 8.95 11.71
C VAL A 36 1.81 8.80 10.30
N VAL A 37 1.00 8.28 9.36
CA VAL A 37 1.40 8.16 7.94
C VAL A 37 1.76 9.53 7.37
N LEU A 38 0.94 10.54 7.62
CA LEU A 38 1.16 11.90 7.14
C LEU A 38 2.44 12.51 7.71
N LEU A 39 2.74 12.26 8.98
CA LEU A 39 3.98 12.68 9.63
C LEU A 39 5.21 12.01 9.01
N ILE A 40 5.15 10.71 8.73
CA ILE A 40 6.23 9.98 8.06
C ILE A 40 6.44 10.51 6.63
N VAL A 41 5.36 10.73 5.88
CA VAL A 41 5.41 11.31 4.53
C VAL A 41 5.99 12.74 4.59
N ALA A 42 5.56 13.55 5.54
CA ALA A 42 6.11 14.90 5.73
C ALA A 42 7.60 14.85 6.07
N ALA A 43 8.01 13.99 7.00
CA ALA A 43 9.42 13.79 7.34
C ALA A 43 10.25 13.36 6.11
N ALA A 44 9.71 12.47 5.28
CA ALA A 44 10.35 12.05 4.03
C ALA A 44 10.48 13.20 3.03
N LEU A 45 9.43 13.97 2.81
CA LEU A 45 9.42 15.08 1.84
C LEU A 45 10.34 16.23 2.30
N PHE A 46 10.24 16.61 3.56
CA PHE A 46 10.99 17.72 4.13
C PHE A 46 12.39 17.34 4.63
N ALA A 47 12.80 16.06 4.50
CA ALA A 47 14.14 15.61 4.90
C ALA A 47 15.30 16.51 4.44
N PRO A 48 15.33 17.08 3.21
CA PRO A 48 16.43 17.95 2.78
C PRO A 48 16.56 19.25 3.57
N TRP A 49 15.49 19.70 4.22
CA TRP A 49 15.47 20.96 4.99
C TRP A 49 15.56 20.75 6.51
N ILE A 50 15.13 19.60 7.01
CA ILE A 50 15.04 19.34 8.46
C ILE A 50 16.04 18.32 8.96
N ALA A 51 16.66 17.52 8.08
CA ALA A 51 17.64 16.54 8.50
C ALA A 51 18.93 17.22 8.99
N PRO A 52 19.50 16.78 10.14
CA PRO A 52 20.64 17.43 10.75
C PRO A 52 21.96 17.25 10.00
N ALA A 53 22.06 16.26 9.12
CA ALA A 53 23.29 15.90 8.43
C ALA A 53 23.04 15.41 6.98
N ASP A 54 24.12 15.19 6.23
CA ASP A 54 24.07 14.50 4.94
C ASP A 54 23.91 12.98 5.17
N PRO A 55 22.93 12.29 4.55
CA PRO A 55 22.69 10.86 4.73
C PRO A 55 23.82 9.97 4.23
N PHE A 56 24.74 10.49 3.43
CA PHE A 56 25.87 9.75 2.85
C PHE A 56 27.21 10.04 3.53
N LYS A 57 27.29 11.09 4.35
CA LYS A 57 28.54 11.50 5.03
C LYS A 57 28.93 10.48 6.10
N ALA A 58 29.90 9.64 5.79
CA ALA A 58 30.44 8.63 6.70
C ALA A 58 31.58 9.19 7.58
N SER A 59 31.72 8.63 8.80
CA SER A 59 32.83 8.93 9.71
C SER A 59 33.18 7.68 10.53
N MET A 60 34.21 6.97 10.15
CA MET A 60 34.62 5.73 10.82
C MET A 60 34.97 5.90 12.30
N LEU A 61 35.39 7.10 12.71
CA LEU A 61 35.67 7.43 14.12
C LEU A 61 34.38 7.49 14.96
N LYS A 62 33.23 7.74 14.32
CA LYS A 62 31.92 7.89 14.96
C LYS A 62 31.01 6.68 14.70
N ARG A 63 31.61 5.53 14.41
CA ARG A 63 30.89 4.30 14.09
C ARG A 63 30.14 3.74 15.29
N LEU A 64 28.84 3.40 15.11
CA LEU A 64 27.99 2.76 16.09
C LEU A 64 27.90 3.53 17.42
N LEU A 65 27.86 4.84 17.37
CA LEU A 65 27.56 5.66 18.55
C LEU A 65 26.14 5.34 19.04
N PRO A 66 25.95 5.22 20.37
CA PRO A 66 24.63 4.93 20.94
C PRO A 66 23.63 6.06 20.74
N VAL A 67 22.35 5.74 20.87
CA VAL A 67 21.25 6.71 20.87
C VAL A 67 21.50 7.74 21.99
N GLY A 68 21.32 9.04 21.68
CA GLY A 68 21.55 10.14 22.60
C GLY A 68 22.99 10.63 22.67
N SER A 69 23.89 10.16 21.78
CA SER A 69 25.26 10.69 21.70
C SER A 69 25.26 12.15 21.27
N GLU A 70 26.26 12.92 21.75
CA GLU A 70 26.41 14.33 21.42
C GLU A 70 26.49 14.58 19.91
N GLY A 71 25.55 15.39 19.40
CA GLY A 71 25.41 15.66 17.96
C GLY A 71 24.73 14.55 17.14
N TYR A 72 24.29 13.44 17.76
CA TYR A 72 23.63 12.30 17.10
C TYR A 72 22.45 11.77 17.91
N LEU A 73 21.25 12.36 17.70
CA LEU A 73 20.05 12.06 18.49
C LEU A 73 19.69 10.56 18.53
N LEU A 74 19.75 9.90 17.39
CA LEU A 74 19.47 8.45 17.28
C LEU A 74 20.74 7.61 17.08
N GLY A 75 21.91 8.20 17.38
CA GLY A 75 23.19 7.53 17.19
C GLY A 75 23.64 7.47 15.73
N THR A 76 24.57 6.58 15.44
CA THR A 76 25.17 6.42 14.11
C THR A 76 25.13 4.95 13.65
N ASP A 77 25.17 4.76 12.33
CA ASP A 77 25.19 3.44 11.71
C ASP A 77 26.59 2.79 11.68
N GLU A 78 26.70 1.68 10.96
CA GLU A 78 27.94 0.90 10.80
C GLU A 78 29.09 1.65 10.08
N LEU A 79 28.80 2.76 9.40
CA LEU A 79 29.76 3.64 8.73
C LEU A 79 29.90 5.00 9.44
N GLY A 80 29.23 5.19 10.60
CA GLY A 80 29.25 6.44 11.35
C GLY A 80 28.41 7.55 10.72
N ARG A 81 27.38 7.20 9.93
CA ARG A 81 26.41 8.13 9.34
C ARG A 81 25.28 8.37 10.34
N ASP A 82 24.67 9.56 10.34
CA ASP A 82 23.60 9.93 11.26
C ASP A 82 22.32 9.11 11.01
N MET A 83 21.87 8.40 12.06
CA MET A 83 20.69 7.51 11.97
C MET A 83 19.40 8.27 11.75
N LEU A 84 19.18 9.41 12.42
CA LEU A 84 17.96 10.20 12.26
C LEU A 84 17.80 10.65 10.79
N THR A 85 18.85 11.25 10.24
CA THR A 85 18.90 11.66 8.84
C THR A 85 18.59 10.48 7.91
N ARG A 86 19.24 9.33 8.12
CA ARG A 86 19.05 8.16 7.27
C ARG A 86 17.65 7.57 7.39
N LEU A 87 17.02 7.60 8.55
CA LEU A 87 15.62 7.17 8.71
C LEU A 87 14.65 8.08 7.97
N MET A 88 14.88 9.40 8.00
CA MET A 88 14.05 10.39 7.29
C MET A 88 14.19 10.25 5.76
N TYR A 89 15.41 10.17 5.25
CA TYR A 89 15.65 9.95 3.83
C TYR A 89 15.21 8.56 3.37
N GLY A 90 15.41 7.54 4.23
CA GLY A 90 14.99 6.17 3.98
C GLY A 90 13.49 6.00 3.82
N ALA A 91 12.72 6.83 4.52
CA ALA A 91 11.26 6.85 4.37
C ALA A 91 10.81 7.04 2.91
N ARG A 92 11.56 7.83 2.10
CA ARG A 92 11.23 8.07 0.69
C ARG A 92 11.24 6.78 -0.11
N LEU A 93 12.35 6.05 -0.06
CA LEU A 93 12.51 4.82 -0.83
C LEU A 93 11.62 3.71 -0.27
N SER A 94 11.52 3.60 1.06
CA SER A 94 10.66 2.60 1.70
C SER A 94 9.19 2.81 1.38
N LEU A 95 8.67 4.06 1.41
CA LEU A 95 7.32 4.38 0.99
C LEU A 95 7.09 4.12 -0.50
N LEU A 96 8.04 4.50 -1.37
CA LEU A 96 7.94 4.21 -2.80
C LEU A 96 7.88 2.70 -3.06
N MET A 97 8.75 1.93 -2.41
CA MET A 97 8.78 0.46 -2.52
C MET A 97 7.49 -0.20 -1.99
N GLY A 98 6.85 0.40 -0.98
CA GLY A 98 5.58 -0.11 -0.44
C GLY A 98 4.37 0.29 -1.28
N VAL A 99 4.32 1.52 -1.79
CA VAL A 99 3.11 2.10 -2.42
C VAL A 99 3.04 1.78 -3.92
N LEU A 100 4.15 1.92 -4.66
CA LEU A 100 4.12 1.78 -6.13
C LEU A 100 3.68 0.38 -6.61
N PRO A 101 4.10 -0.75 -6.01
CA PRO A 101 3.63 -2.06 -6.45
C PRO A 101 2.12 -2.21 -6.32
N VAL A 102 1.55 -1.70 -5.21
CA VAL A 102 0.11 -1.74 -4.98
C VAL A 102 -0.63 -0.82 -5.96
N PHE A 103 -0.10 0.36 -6.24
CA PHE A 103 -0.67 1.27 -7.22
C PHE A 103 -0.72 0.63 -8.63
N PHE A 104 0.38 0.04 -9.09
CA PHE A 104 0.39 -0.65 -10.39
C PHE A 104 -0.52 -1.88 -10.37
N ALA A 105 -0.53 -2.65 -9.29
CA ALA A 105 -1.45 -3.79 -9.15
C ALA A 105 -2.91 -3.34 -9.13
N PHE A 106 -3.24 -2.21 -8.49
CA PHE A 106 -4.58 -1.63 -8.51
C PHE A 106 -5.01 -1.28 -9.94
N VAL A 107 -4.18 -0.57 -10.70
CA VAL A 107 -4.52 -0.16 -12.08
C VAL A 107 -4.64 -1.36 -13.00
N MET A 108 -3.62 -2.23 -13.04
CA MET A 108 -3.59 -3.40 -13.92
C MET A 108 -4.64 -4.44 -13.49
N GLY A 109 -4.70 -4.72 -12.20
CA GLY A 109 -5.60 -5.72 -11.64
C GLY A 109 -7.07 -5.34 -11.80
N THR A 110 -7.41 -4.05 -11.56
CA THR A 110 -8.77 -3.56 -11.80
C THR A 110 -9.14 -3.67 -13.28
N SER A 111 -8.25 -3.29 -14.18
CA SER A 111 -8.50 -3.35 -15.63
C SER A 111 -8.73 -4.78 -16.11
N ILE A 112 -7.86 -5.71 -15.71
CA ILE A 112 -7.96 -7.13 -16.08
C ILE A 112 -9.20 -7.78 -15.46
N GLY A 113 -9.45 -7.54 -14.15
CA GLY A 113 -10.57 -8.11 -13.44
C GLY A 113 -11.92 -7.59 -13.93
N LEU A 114 -12.00 -6.28 -14.23
CA LEU A 114 -13.19 -5.68 -14.83
C LEU A 114 -13.46 -6.27 -16.22
N PHE A 115 -12.44 -6.44 -17.05
CA PHE A 115 -12.57 -7.06 -18.36
C PHE A 115 -13.02 -8.52 -18.23
N ALA A 116 -12.36 -9.32 -17.38
CA ALA A 116 -12.69 -10.72 -17.16
C ALA A 116 -14.13 -10.91 -16.64
N GLY A 117 -14.53 -10.16 -15.62
CA GLY A 117 -15.86 -10.24 -15.02
C GLY A 117 -16.97 -9.77 -15.96
N TYR A 118 -16.71 -8.70 -16.74
CA TYR A 118 -17.71 -8.18 -17.67
C TYR A 118 -17.93 -9.07 -18.88
N VAL A 119 -16.87 -9.58 -19.51
CA VAL A 119 -16.97 -10.51 -20.67
C VAL A 119 -17.52 -11.86 -20.21
N GLY A 120 -16.99 -12.41 -19.13
CA GLY A 120 -17.41 -13.72 -18.58
C GLY A 120 -17.03 -14.90 -19.46
N GLY A 121 -17.73 -16.02 -19.27
CA GLY A 121 -17.59 -17.23 -20.09
C GLY A 121 -16.16 -17.78 -20.14
N ARG A 122 -15.74 -18.24 -21.33
CA ARG A 122 -14.42 -18.85 -21.55
C ARG A 122 -13.26 -17.89 -21.32
N THR A 123 -13.44 -16.59 -21.62
CA THR A 123 -12.42 -15.55 -21.40
C THR A 123 -12.12 -15.39 -19.91
N ASN A 124 -13.15 -15.27 -19.08
CA ASN A 124 -13.01 -15.22 -17.62
C ASN A 124 -12.29 -16.48 -17.13
N MET A 125 -12.77 -17.66 -17.53
CA MET A 125 -12.18 -18.94 -17.12
C MET A 125 -10.68 -19.02 -17.47
N LEU A 126 -10.27 -18.57 -18.66
CA LEU A 126 -8.87 -18.61 -19.07
C LEU A 126 -8.01 -17.67 -18.24
N ILE A 127 -8.46 -16.43 -18.06
CA ILE A 127 -7.74 -15.44 -17.23
C ILE A 127 -7.59 -15.94 -15.79
N MET A 128 -8.66 -16.45 -15.19
CA MET A 128 -8.62 -16.94 -13.81
C MET A 128 -7.71 -18.18 -13.68
N ARG A 129 -7.66 -19.08 -14.68
CA ARG A 129 -6.72 -20.21 -14.69
C ARG A 129 -5.26 -19.78 -14.73
N VAL A 130 -4.93 -18.74 -15.50
CA VAL A 130 -3.58 -18.16 -15.49
C VAL A 130 -3.23 -17.59 -14.11
N LEU A 131 -4.17 -16.90 -13.47
CA LEU A 131 -3.96 -16.35 -12.13
C LEU A 131 -3.83 -17.45 -11.06
N ASP A 132 -4.51 -18.58 -11.21
CA ASP A 132 -4.41 -19.70 -10.28
C ASP A 132 -2.97 -20.25 -10.19
N ILE A 133 -2.17 -20.13 -11.27
CA ILE A 133 -0.75 -20.50 -11.26
C ILE A 133 0.03 -19.63 -10.25
N PHE A 134 -0.26 -18.34 -10.18
CA PHE A 134 0.39 -17.45 -9.21
C PHE A 134 -0.02 -17.76 -7.76
N TYR A 135 -1.27 -18.19 -7.56
CA TYR A 135 -1.77 -18.59 -6.23
C TYR A 135 -1.22 -19.94 -5.75
N ALA A 136 -0.68 -20.77 -6.64
CA ALA A 136 -0.04 -22.02 -6.25
C ALA A 136 1.23 -21.80 -5.41
N PHE A 137 1.80 -20.58 -5.46
CA PHE A 137 3.01 -20.23 -4.70
C PHE A 137 2.69 -19.28 -3.56
N PRO A 138 3.31 -19.47 -2.37
CA PRO A 138 3.27 -18.45 -1.33
C PRO A 138 3.83 -17.12 -1.85
N SER A 139 3.09 -16.02 -1.64
CA SER A 139 3.42 -14.69 -2.21
C SER A 139 4.83 -14.22 -1.90
N VAL A 140 5.33 -14.49 -0.67
CA VAL A 140 6.70 -14.15 -0.26
C VAL A 140 7.73 -14.89 -1.13
N LEU A 141 7.54 -16.21 -1.30
CA LEU A 141 8.46 -17.04 -2.09
C LEU A 141 8.43 -16.64 -3.56
N LEU A 142 7.25 -16.33 -4.09
CA LEU A 142 7.10 -15.85 -5.46
C LEU A 142 7.81 -14.52 -5.67
N ALA A 143 7.67 -13.56 -4.73
CA ALA A 143 8.37 -12.27 -4.79
C ALA A 143 9.90 -12.47 -4.80
N VAL A 144 10.42 -13.32 -3.91
CA VAL A 144 11.86 -13.64 -3.84
C VAL A 144 12.33 -14.31 -5.13
N ALA A 145 11.57 -15.29 -5.65
CA ALA A 145 11.94 -16.01 -6.87
C ALA A 145 11.98 -15.08 -8.10
N ILE A 146 10.96 -14.24 -8.28
CA ILE A 146 10.91 -13.28 -9.40
C ILE A 146 12.02 -12.23 -9.25
N SER A 147 12.18 -11.63 -8.05
CA SER A 147 13.21 -10.63 -7.80
C SER A 147 14.62 -11.21 -7.95
N GLY A 148 14.84 -12.45 -7.50
CA GLY A 148 16.10 -13.18 -7.66
C GLY A 148 16.42 -13.47 -9.13
N ALA A 149 15.44 -13.88 -9.93
CA ALA A 149 15.59 -14.11 -11.36
C ALA A 149 15.89 -12.84 -12.16
N LEU A 150 15.28 -11.70 -11.79
CA LEU A 150 15.54 -10.39 -12.41
C LEU A 150 16.85 -9.77 -11.92
N GLY A 151 17.38 -10.24 -10.81
CA GLY A 151 18.56 -9.70 -10.15
C GLY A 151 18.27 -8.56 -9.17
N PRO A 152 19.25 -8.22 -8.29
CA PRO A 152 19.08 -7.20 -7.27
C PRO A 152 18.87 -5.80 -7.85
N GLY A 153 17.89 -5.07 -7.31
CA GLY A 153 17.63 -3.68 -7.70
C GLY A 153 16.21 -3.24 -7.37
N MET A 154 16.05 -1.95 -7.09
CA MET A 154 14.77 -1.35 -6.75
C MET A 154 13.69 -1.64 -7.81
N SER A 155 13.99 -1.38 -9.09
CA SER A 155 13.05 -1.59 -10.20
C SER A 155 12.60 -3.04 -10.33
N ASN A 156 13.55 -3.98 -10.17
CA ASN A 156 13.26 -5.41 -10.26
C ASN A 156 12.35 -5.89 -9.12
N SER A 157 12.59 -5.38 -7.91
CA SER A 157 11.73 -5.66 -6.75
C SER A 157 10.34 -5.03 -6.90
N LEU A 158 10.23 -3.82 -7.47
CA LEU A 158 8.93 -3.20 -7.77
C LEU A 158 8.12 -4.04 -8.76
N ILE A 159 8.78 -4.54 -9.83
CA ILE A 159 8.14 -5.44 -10.81
C ILE A 159 7.70 -6.74 -10.14
N ALA A 160 8.59 -7.36 -9.36
CA ALA A 160 8.28 -8.62 -8.66
C ALA A 160 7.07 -8.48 -7.74
N LEU A 161 7.05 -7.44 -6.90
CA LEU A 161 5.93 -7.18 -5.99
C LEU A 161 4.64 -6.83 -6.75
N THR A 162 4.73 -6.05 -7.83
CA THR A 162 3.57 -5.76 -8.68
C THR A 162 2.96 -7.05 -9.23
N LEU A 163 3.78 -7.95 -9.79
CA LEU A 163 3.33 -9.22 -10.33
C LEU A 163 2.69 -10.13 -9.26
N VAL A 164 3.16 -10.05 -8.03
CA VAL A 164 2.58 -10.80 -6.89
C VAL A 164 1.21 -10.24 -6.47
N PHE A 165 1.02 -8.91 -6.53
CA PHE A 165 -0.23 -8.28 -6.09
C PHE A 165 -1.31 -8.22 -7.19
N VAL A 166 -0.93 -8.18 -8.48
CA VAL A 166 -1.88 -8.14 -9.60
C VAL A 166 -2.94 -9.24 -9.51
N PRO A 167 -2.62 -10.54 -9.32
CA PRO A 167 -3.62 -11.60 -9.23
C PRO A 167 -4.65 -11.36 -8.11
N GLN A 168 -4.20 -10.84 -6.97
CA GLN A 168 -5.05 -10.58 -5.81
C GLN A 168 -6.09 -9.50 -6.13
N VAL A 169 -5.66 -8.40 -6.76
CA VAL A 169 -6.55 -7.30 -7.16
C VAL A 169 -7.48 -7.73 -8.29
N VAL A 170 -6.98 -8.51 -9.28
CA VAL A 170 -7.81 -9.05 -10.37
C VAL A 170 -8.98 -9.86 -9.84
N ARG A 171 -8.74 -10.74 -8.86
CA ARG A 171 -9.77 -11.60 -8.30
C ARG A 171 -10.87 -10.80 -7.60
N VAL A 172 -10.51 -9.77 -6.86
CA VAL A 172 -11.49 -8.89 -6.22
C VAL A 172 -12.27 -8.08 -7.26
N ALA A 173 -11.59 -7.49 -8.23
CA ALA A 173 -12.22 -6.71 -9.29
C ALA A 173 -13.16 -7.56 -10.15
N GLU A 174 -12.74 -8.78 -10.49
CA GLU A 174 -13.56 -9.74 -11.24
C GLU A 174 -14.82 -10.14 -10.47
N SER A 175 -14.68 -10.52 -9.19
CA SER A 175 -15.80 -10.92 -8.35
C SER A 175 -16.84 -9.81 -8.23
N VAL A 176 -16.42 -8.57 -7.95
CA VAL A 176 -17.32 -7.41 -7.86
C VAL A 176 -17.95 -7.11 -9.22
N THR A 177 -17.18 -7.18 -10.31
CA THR A 177 -17.69 -6.92 -11.67
C THR A 177 -18.76 -7.95 -12.06
N THR A 178 -18.55 -9.21 -11.73
CA THR A 178 -19.50 -10.29 -12.01
C THR A 178 -20.82 -10.09 -11.24
N GLN A 179 -20.75 -9.64 -9.98
CA GLN A 179 -21.93 -9.30 -9.20
C GLN A 179 -22.69 -8.09 -9.79
N VAL A 180 -21.96 -7.01 -10.10
CA VAL A 180 -22.55 -5.80 -10.70
C VAL A 180 -23.19 -6.10 -12.05
N ARG A 181 -22.56 -6.95 -12.87
CA ARG A 181 -23.07 -7.35 -14.20
C ARG A 181 -24.47 -7.98 -14.16
N GLN A 182 -24.88 -8.59 -13.05
CA GLN A 182 -26.16 -9.27 -12.88
C GLN A 182 -27.29 -8.35 -12.44
N LEU A 183 -27.03 -7.05 -12.21
CA LEU A 183 -28.02 -6.10 -11.72
C LEU A 183 -28.95 -5.62 -12.87
N ASP A 184 -30.27 -5.56 -12.60
CA ASP A 184 -31.32 -5.26 -13.57
C ASP A 184 -31.14 -3.95 -14.33
N TYR A 185 -30.56 -2.92 -13.69
CA TYR A 185 -30.32 -1.64 -14.34
C TYR A 185 -29.30 -1.71 -15.50
N LEU A 186 -28.40 -2.71 -15.47
CA LEU A 186 -27.47 -2.93 -16.60
C LEU A 186 -28.17 -3.61 -17.78
N GLU A 187 -29.13 -4.49 -17.53
CA GLU A 187 -30.00 -5.03 -18.56
C GLU A 187 -30.84 -3.91 -19.21
N ALA A 188 -31.44 -3.07 -18.40
CA ALA A 188 -32.19 -1.91 -18.89
C ALA A 188 -31.33 -0.98 -19.76
N ALA A 189 -30.09 -0.73 -19.37
CA ALA A 189 -29.13 0.07 -20.16
C ALA A 189 -28.80 -0.57 -21.50
N ARG A 190 -28.63 -1.91 -21.55
CA ARG A 190 -28.41 -2.64 -22.81
C ARG A 190 -29.64 -2.56 -23.73
N MET A 191 -30.82 -2.75 -23.16
CA MET A 191 -32.09 -2.65 -23.91
C MET A 191 -32.32 -1.24 -24.46
N SER A 192 -31.81 -0.19 -23.81
CA SER A 192 -31.83 1.20 -24.27
C SER A 192 -30.80 1.51 -25.35
N GLY A 193 -30.01 0.51 -25.82
CA GLY A 193 -29.01 0.67 -26.88
C GLY A 193 -27.68 1.24 -26.43
N ALA A 194 -27.39 1.29 -25.12
CA ALA A 194 -26.10 1.78 -24.63
C ALA A 194 -24.97 0.84 -25.06
N GLY A 195 -23.91 1.40 -25.62
CA GLY A 195 -22.72 0.63 -26.04
C GLY A 195 -21.96 0.04 -24.84
N THR A 196 -21.29 -1.09 -25.07
CA THR A 196 -20.52 -1.81 -24.03
C THR A 196 -19.53 -0.90 -23.28
N PHE A 197 -18.77 -0.09 -24.00
CA PHE A 197 -17.79 0.83 -23.39
C PHE A 197 -18.47 1.88 -22.48
N GLN A 198 -19.61 2.41 -22.91
CA GLN A 198 -20.39 3.36 -22.13
C GLN A 198 -20.92 2.72 -20.83
N ILE A 199 -21.45 1.50 -20.91
CA ILE A 199 -21.92 0.75 -19.75
C ILE A 199 -20.76 0.52 -18.77
N ILE A 200 -19.61 0.05 -19.25
CA ILE A 200 -18.44 -0.20 -18.41
C ILE A 200 -18.00 1.08 -17.69
N ARG A 201 -17.81 2.16 -18.45
CA ARG A 201 -17.27 3.41 -17.92
C ARG A 201 -18.21 4.11 -16.93
N ILE A 202 -19.51 4.12 -17.20
CA ILE A 202 -20.47 4.92 -16.40
C ILE A 202 -21.08 4.10 -15.26
N GLN A 203 -21.42 2.84 -15.54
CA GLN A 203 -22.26 2.06 -14.62
C GLN A 203 -21.49 0.98 -13.85
N VAL A 204 -20.49 0.34 -14.48
CA VAL A 204 -19.75 -0.75 -13.84
C VAL A 204 -18.57 -0.22 -13.07
N LEU A 205 -17.72 0.61 -13.68
CA LEU A 205 -16.47 1.09 -13.11
C LEU A 205 -16.69 1.80 -11.76
N GLY A 206 -17.69 2.68 -11.67
CA GLY A 206 -18.01 3.39 -10.42
C GLY A 206 -18.33 2.47 -9.25
N ASN A 207 -18.99 1.34 -9.52
CA ASN A 207 -19.34 0.36 -8.51
C ASN A 207 -18.18 -0.59 -8.14
N VAL A 208 -17.25 -0.81 -9.07
CA VAL A 208 -16.09 -1.71 -8.88
C VAL A 208 -14.93 -1.00 -8.18
N LEU A 209 -14.68 0.28 -8.50
CA LEU A 209 -13.54 1.02 -7.97
C LEU A 209 -13.53 1.11 -6.45
N GLY A 210 -14.68 1.33 -5.81
CA GLY A 210 -14.77 1.46 -4.35
C GLY A 210 -14.24 0.21 -3.62
N PRO A 211 -14.86 -0.96 -3.79
CA PRO A 211 -14.40 -2.20 -3.14
C PRO A 211 -12.96 -2.58 -3.47
N VAL A 212 -12.52 -2.39 -4.74
CA VAL A 212 -11.14 -2.69 -5.14
C VAL A 212 -10.15 -1.72 -4.50
N PHE A 213 -10.49 -0.45 -4.38
CA PHE A 213 -9.68 0.55 -3.69
C PHE A 213 -9.50 0.19 -2.21
N VAL A 214 -10.59 -0.14 -1.51
CA VAL A 214 -10.53 -0.59 -0.11
C VAL A 214 -9.63 -1.82 0.06
N TYR A 215 -9.78 -2.81 -0.81
CA TYR A 215 -8.92 -3.98 -0.79
C TYR A 215 -7.45 -3.60 -0.99
N SER A 216 -7.17 -2.75 -1.97
CA SER A 216 -5.81 -2.32 -2.30
C SER A 216 -5.15 -1.49 -1.18
N THR A 217 -5.92 -0.69 -0.44
CA THR A 217 -5.36 0.02 0.74
C THR A 217 -4.85 -0.95 1.80
N GLY A 218 -5.52 -2.08 2.01
CA GLY A 218 -5.04 -3.15 2.90
C GLY A 218 -3.75 -3.81 2.43
N LEU A 219 -3.50 -3.86 1.12
CA LEU A 219 -2.26 -4.40 0.57
C LEU A 219 -1.04 -3.50 0.83
N LEU A 220 -1.20 -2.21 1.16
CA LEU A 220 -0.08 -1.30 1.42
C LEU A 220 0.79 -1.79 2.58
N SER A 221 0.18 -2.23 3.68
CA SER A 221 0.91 -2.76 4.82
C SER A 221 1.70 -4.02 4.48
N VAL A 222 1.09 -4.94 3.74
CA VAL A 222 1.73 -6.18 3.28
C VAL A 222 2.88 -5.86 2.33
N SER A 223 2.67 -4.92 1.42
CA SER A 223 3.68 -4.46 0.46
C SER A 223 4.90 -3.86 1.15
N MET A 224 4.71 -3.02 2.19
CA MET A 224 5.80 -2.45 2.99
C MET A 224 6.67 -3.56 3.63
N ILE A 225 6.03 -4.57 4.21
CA ILE A 225 6.74 -5.69 4.84
C ILE A 225 7.50 -6.51 3.79
N LEU A 226 6.87 -6.85 2.66
CA LEU A 226 7.52 -7.63 1.59
C LEU A 226 8.65 -6.86 0.92
N ALA A 227 8.47 -5.57 0.64
CA ALA A 227 9.50 -4.71 0.07
C ALA A 227 10.73 -4.62 0.98
N SER A 228 10.50 -4.37 2.28
CA SER A 228 11.57 -4.34 3.28
C SER A 228 12.26 -5.71 3.41
N GLY A 229 11.49 -6.81 3.33
CA GLY A 229 12.02 -8.17 3.32
C GLY A 229 12.93 -8.45 2.11
N LEU A 230 12.53 -8.04 0.91
CA LEU A 230 13.37 -8.17 -0.29
C LEU A 230 14.65 -7.34 -0.18
N SER A 231 14.57 -6.11 0.32
CA SER A 231 15.75 -5.26 0.56
C SER A 231 16.65 -5.85 1.65
N PHE A 232 16.08 -6.42 2.71
CA PHE A 232 16.83 -7.15 3.75
C PHE A 232 17.58 -8.36 3.20
N LEU A 233 16.99 -9.07 2.22
CA LEU A 233 17.64 -10.19 1.53
C LEU A 233 18.67 -9.73 0.47
N GLY A 234 18.82 -8.43 0.27
CA GLY A 234 19.75 -7.86 -0.73
C GLY A 234 19.22 -7.85 -2.16
N LEU A 235 17.94 -8.13 -2.36
CA LEU A 235 17.27 -8.12 -3.67
C LEU A 235 16.65 -6.76 -4.03
N GLY A 236 16.48 -5.87 -3.03
CA GLY A 236 15.87 -4.54 -3.18
C GLY A 236 16.85 -3.44 -3.56
N VAL A 237 16.78 -2.36 -2.79
CA VAL A 237 17.65 -1.18 -2.93
C VAL A 237 19.11 -1.53 -2.63
N LYS A 238 20.04 -0.88 -3.34
CA LYS A 238 21.48 -1.12 -3.16
C LYS A 238 22.13 0.00 -2.34
N PRO A 239 23.22 -0.29 -1.58
CA PRO A 239 24.01 0.74 -0.94
C PRO A 239 24.54 1.75 -1.99
N PRO A 240 24.74 3.03 -1.61
CA PRO A 240 24.70 3.60 -0.24
C PRO A 240 23.34 4.13 0.20
N GLU A 241 22.29 3.90 -0.58
CA GLU A 241 20.97 4.47 -0.38
C GLU A 241 20.39 4.14 1.01
N PRO A 242 19.77 5.12 1.69
CA PRO A 242 19.10 4.88 2.98
C PRO A 242 17.68 4.35 2.74
N GLU A 243 17.49 3.03 2.72
CA GLU A 243 16.19 2.36 2.69
C GLU A 243 16.08 1.46 3.93
N TRP A 244 14.93 1.44 4.61
CA TRP A 244 14.79 0.83 5.94
C TRP A 244 15.10 -0.68 5.96
N GLY A 245 14.67 -1.44 4.93
CA GLY A 245 14.99 -2.86 4.82
C GLY A 245 16.48 -3.11 4.58
N LEU A 246 17.11 -2.30 3.73
CA LEU A 246 18.56 -2.32 3.53
C LEU A 246 19.32 -1.92 4.78
N MET A 247 18.89 -0.87 5.48
CA MET A 247 19.49 -0.45 6.75
C MET A 247 19.40 -1.56 7.81
N LEU A 248 18.30 -2.30 7.83
CA LEU A 248 18.13 -3.45 8.73
C LEU A 248 19.13 -4.57 8.41
N ASN A 249 19.39 -4.82 7.12
CA ASN A 249 20.41 -5.78 6.67
C ASN A 249 21.81 -5.34 7.11
N THR A 250 22.21 -4.09 6.83
CA THR A 250 23.56 -3.59 7.12
C THR A 250 23.85 -3.52 8.64
N LEU A 251 22.83 -3.20 9.43
CA LEU A 251 22.94 -3.15 10.89
C LEU A 251 22.80 -4.52 11.59
N ARG A 252 22.56 -5.60 10.85
CA ARG A 252 22.36 -6.95 11.41
C ARG A 252 23.53 -7.37 12.30
N SER A 253 24.78 -7.09 11.89
CA SER A 253 25.97 -7.42 12.66
C SER A 253 26.19 -6.51 13.88
N ALA A 254 25.53 -5.36 13.92
CA ALA A 254 25.63 -4.38 15.00
C ALA A 254 24.67 -4.66 16.16
N ILE A 255 23.76 -5.64 16.03
CA ILE A 255 22.71 -5.93 17.02
C ILE A 255 23.25 -6.20 18.43
N TYR A 256 24.44 -6.79 18.54
CA TYR A 256 25.09 -7.07 19.84
C TYR A 256 25.83 -5.87 20.42
N LYS A 257 26.21 -4.89 19.60
CA LYS A 257 26.97 -3.69 20.03
C LYS A 257 26.07 -2.47 20.23
N ALA A 258 25.09 -2.28 19.36
CA ALA A 258 24.17 -1.14 19.36
C ALA A 258 22.75 -1.61 19.05
N PRO A 259 22.11 -2.39 19.96
CA PRO A 259 20.81 -3.03 19.72
C PRO A 259 19.70 -2.01 19.41
N LEU A 260 19.66 -0.89 20.14
CA LEU A 260 18.65 0.16 19.90
C LEU A 260 18.79 0.76 18.51
N THR A 261 20.00 1.15 18.11
CA THR A 261 20.26 1.71 16.77
C THR A 261 19.90 0.70 15.67
N ALA A 262 20.25 -0.57 15.85
CA ALA A 262 19.93 -1.63 14.90
C ALA A 262 18.42 -1.90 14.77
N ALA A 263 17.64 -1.67 15.84
CA ALA A 263 16.18 -1.88 15.84
C ALA A 263 15.40 -0.72 15.19
N LEU A 264 15.96 0.48 15.07
CA LEU A 264 15.25 1.67 14.58
C LEU A 264 14.62 1.49 13.19
N PRO A 265 15.31 0.97 12.16
CA PRO A 265 14.69 0.77 10.85
C PRO A 265 13.52 -0.20 10.90
N GLY A 266 13.64 -1.28 11.71
CA GLY A 266 12.55 -2.23 11.94
C GLY A 266 11.35 -1.59 12.63
N ALA A 267 11.58 -0.72 13.61
CA ALA A 267 10.52 0.05 14.26
C ALA A 267 9.79 0.97 13.26
N MET A 268 10.50 1.63 12.34
CA MET A 268 9.90 2.46 11.29
C MET A 268 9.04 1.63 10.32
N ILE A 269 9.51 0.46 9.90
CA ILE A 269 8.73 -0.46 9.07
C ILE A 269 7.47 -0.90 9.82
N PHE A 270 7.58 -1.29 11.08
CA PHE A 270 6.46 -1.72 11.91
C PHE A 270 5.42 -0.61 12.09
N ILE A 271 5.84 0.58 12.53
CA ILE A 271 4.95 1.73 12.74
C ILE A 271 4.22 2.10 11.45
N THR A 272 4.93 2.14 10.33
CA THR A 272 4.35 2.49 9.03
C THR A 272 3.36 1.43 8.56
N SER A 273 3.72 0.14 8.63
CA SER A 273 2.86 -0.96 8.19
C SER A 273 1.59 -1.07 9.04
N ILE A 274 1.70 -0.97 10.38
CA ILE A 274 0.52 -1.01 11.24
C ILE A 274 -0.38 0.20 11.01
N SER A 275 0.20 1.38 10.76
CA SER A 275 -0.58 2.59 10.47
C SER A 275 -1.33 2.47 9.14
N PHE A 276 -0.72 1.91 8.09
CA PHE A 276 -1.43 1.63 6.83
C PHE A 276 -2.54 0.60 7.03
N ASN A 277 -2.31 -0.45 7.82
CA ASN A 277 -3.31 -1.47 8.08
C ASN A 277 -4.54 -0.89 8.81
N LEU A 278 -4.31 -0.18 9.91
CA LEU A 278 -5.38 0.44 10.70
C LEU A 278 -6.14 1.52 9.91
N LEU A 279 -5.43 2.28 9.06
CA LEU A 279 -6.06 3.25 8.16
C LEU A 279 -6.95 2.55 7.12
N ALA A 280 -6.48 1.43 6.54
CA ALA A 280 -7.23 0.64 5.59
C ALA A 280 -8.51 0.05 6.22
N ASP A 281 -8.43 -0.44 7.46
CA ASP A 281 -9.59 -0.94 8.20
C ASP A 281 -10.61 0.17 8.48
N GLY A 282 -10.14 1.38 8.84
CA GLY A 282 -11.00 2.55 9.01
C GLY A 282 -11.68 2.99 7.71
N ILE A 283 -10.97 2.97 6.58
CA ILE A 283 -11.54 3.26 5.26
C ILE A 283 -12.60 2.20 4.91
N ARG A 284 -12.31 0.92 5.16
CA ARG A 284 -13.28 -0.18 4.96
C ARG A 284 -14.54 0.03 5.78
N SER A 285 -14.40 0.31 7.09
CA SER A 285 -15.53 0.59 7.99
C SER A 285 -16.35 1.79 7.52
N ALA A 286 -15.69 2.87 7.11
CA ALA A 286 -16.35 4.08 6.62
C ALA A 286 -17.07 3.89 5.27
N MET A 287 -16.63 2.96 4.43
CA MET A 287 -17.26 2.65 3.15
C MET A 287 -18.36 1.60 3.25
N ASP A 288 -18.41 0.80 4.32
CA ASP A 288 -19.46 -0.17 4.61
C ASP A 288 -20.69 0.52 5.22
N ILE A 289 -21.22 1.50 4.47
CA ILE A 289 -22.43 2.24 4.84
C ILE A 289 -23.59 1.25 4.70
N LYS A 290 -24.07 0.72 5.82
CA LYS A 290 -25.35 -0.01 5.83
C LYS A 290 -26.43 0.91 5.25
N LYS A 291 -26.87 0.58 4.03
CA LYS A 291 -28.06 1.21 3.42
C LYS A 291 -29.32 0.88 4.19
#